data_6068d9336ed2735379d9cfc74c5b6678
#
_entry.id   6068d9336ed2735379d9cfc74c5b6678
#
_cell.length_a   1.000
_cell.length_b   1.000
_cell.length_c   1.000
_cell.angle_alpha   90.00
_cell.angle_beta   90.00
_cell.angle_gamma   90.00
#
_symmetry.space_group_name_H-M   'P 1'
#
loop_
_entity.id
_entity.type
_entity.pdbx_description
1 polymer ?
#
loop_
_entity_poly.entity_id
_entity_poly.type
_entity_poly.pdbx_seq_one_letter_code
_entity_poly.pdbx_strand_id
1 'polypeptide(L)'
;MKNMKRFLAFGMAACMVMGSMTACGSGKSDSGSSDAATTDSSSSDSSGDNGEVKLTMLGWEIYQQAGMEALAAAYHEKHPNVTIEVQISTWSEYWTKLEAMANSNSLPDIFWMHTNEFSKYAEAGMLADLTDLYADEDPDYYHNNFPANLVENFTYEDKIYGVMKDVDTIGLVYNKDIFDEAGVSYPDDTWTWDDLVEASETIHEKTGKYGMMADENEQEGWANTIYQA
;
A
#
# COMPACT_ATOMS: atom_id res chain seq x y z
N MET A 1 32.28 -35.86 24.44
CA MET A 1 32.59 -35.56 25.85
C MET A 1 31.83 -34.34 26.25
N LYS A 2 30.89 -34.62 27.06
CA LYS A 2 30.47 -33.98 28.33
C LYS A 2 29.87 -32.56 28.21
N ASN A 3 28.54 -32.51 28.32
CA ASN A 3 27.77 -32.08 29.53
C ASN A 3 27.81 -30.57 29.74
N MET A 4 26.60 -29.92 29.76
CA MET A 4 25.91 -29.61 31.02
C MET A 4 24.62 -28.85 30.66
N LYS A 5 23.44 -29.40 30.78
CA LYS A 5 22.49 -29.44 31.90
C LYS A 5 22.09 -28.05 32.46
N ARG A 6 20.81 -27.75 32.21
CA ARG A 6 19.79 -27.27 33.18
C ARG A 6 20.08 -25.98 33.95
N PHE A 7 19.18 -25.02 33.82
CA PHE A 7 18.45 -24.51 35.00
C PHE A 7 17.04 -24.02 34.60
N LEU A 8 16.10 -24.62 35.26
CA LEU A 8 14.70 -24.25 35.47
C LEU A 8 14.65 -23.17 36.55
N ALA A 9 13.67 -22.29 36.49
CA ALA A 9 12.73 -21.98 37.58
C ALA A 9 12.12 -20.59 37.39
N PHE A 10 10.81 -20.54 37.24
CA PHE A 10 9.80 -20.13 38.22
C PHE A 10 9.76 -18.63 38.52
N GLY A 11 8.60 -18.04 38.22
CA GLY A 11 8.20 -16.73 38.70
C GLY A 11 6.78 -16.39 38.28
N MET A 12 5.83 -17.16 38.82
CA MET A 12 4.40 -16.84 38.80
C MET A 12 4.13 -15.76 39.85
N ALA A 13 3.60 -14.63 39.49
CA ALA A 13 3.01 -13.69 40.44
C ALA A 13 1.70 -13.15 39.87
N ALA A 14 0.62 -13.78 40.31
CA ALA A 14 -0.72 -13.24 40.22
C ALA A 14 -0.88 -12.11 41.23
N CYS A 15 -1.38 -10.96 40.81
CA CYS A 15 -1.98 -9.99 41.68
C CYS A 15 -3.38 -9.66 41.20
N MET A 16 -4.35 -10.37 41.75
CA MET A 16 -5.72 -9.91 41.87
C MET A 16 -5.78 -8.80 42.94
N VAL A 17 -6.35 -7.69 42.58
CA VAL A 17 -6.90 -6.77 43.55
C VAL A 17 -8.35 -6.53 43.21
N MET A 18 -9.20 -7.18 44.00
CA MET A 18 -10.61 -6.82 44.19
C MET A 18 -10.67 -5.54 45.00
N GLY A 19 -11.50 -4.63 44.58
CA GLY A 19 -11.90 -3.46 45.34
C GLY A 19 -13.38 -3.22 45.13
N SER A 20 -14.17 -3.72 46.03
CA SER A 20 -15.62 -3.66 46.11
C SER A 20 -16.13 -2.31 46.67
N MET A 21 -17.28 -1.91 46.10
CA MET A 21 -18.49 -1.42 46.79
C MET A 21 -18.42 -0.15 47.63
N THR A 22 -19.35 0.72 47.41
CA THR A 22 -20.64 0.94 48.12
C THR A 22 -21.24 2.26 47.63
N ALA A 23 -22.45 2.59 47.60
CA ALA A 23 -23.74 2.12 48.05
C ALA A 23 -24.79 3.19 47.72
N CYS A 24 -25.99 2.72 47.49
CA CYS A 24 -27.28 3.27 47.88
C CYS A 24 -27.68 4.75 47.67
N GLY A 25 -28.77 4.89 46.92
CA GLY A 25 -29.68 6.02 47.00
C GLY A 25 -31.01 5.67 46.31
N SER A 26 -32.01 5.37 47.13
CA SER A 26 -33.41 5.04 46.80
C SER A 26 -34.15 6.09 45.99
N GLY A 27 -35.09 5.65 45.14
CA GLY A 27 -36.16 6.51 44.69
C GLY A 27 -37.00 6.00 43.54
N LYS A 28 -38.02 5.21 43.84
CA LYS A 28 -39.34 5.04 43.21
C LYS A 28 -39.49 4.93 41.67
N SER A 29 -40.05 3.75 41.36
CA SER A 29 -40.96 3.37 40.25
C SER A 29 -41.80 4.50 39.66
N ASP A 30 -41.84 4.52 38.29
CA ASP A 30 -43.13 4.47 37.58
C ASP A 30 -42.96 3.87 36.18
N SER A 31 -44.00 3.14 35.81
CA SER A 31 -44.17 2.36 34.60
C SER A 31 -44.55 3.23 33.42
N GLY A 32 -43.97 2.97 32.22
CA GLY A 32 -44.49 3.59 30.98
C GLY A 32 -43.78 3.10 29.74
N SER A 33 -44.46 2.16 29.09
CA SER A 33 -44.60 1.96 27.62
C SER A 33 -43.44 2.11 26.67
N SER A 34 -43.18 1.02 25.99
CA SER A 34 -42.45 0.86 24.72
C SER A 34 -42.81 1.89 23.66
N ASP A 35 -41.78 2.56 23.13
CA ASP A 35 -41.83 3.08 21.75
C ASP A 35 -40.48 2.80 21.06
N ALA A 36 -40.58 2.08 19.97
CA ALA A 36 -39.52 1.77 19.07
C ALA A 36 -39.09 3.08 18.34
N ALA A 37 -37.92 3.60 18.69
CA ALA A 37 -37.31 4.67 17.93
C ALA A 37 -36.68 4.09 16.65
N THR A 38 -37.36 4.29 15.56
CA THR A 38 -36.85 4.22 14.19
C THR A 38 -35.72 5.22 14.08
N THR A 39 -34.52 4.77 13.92
CA THR A 39 -33.37 5.61 13.54
C THR A 39 -33.57 6.02 12.10
N ASP A 40 -34.09 7.20 11.92
CA ASP A 40 -34.17 7.90 10.66
C ASP A 40 -32.73 8.26 10.25
N SER A 41 -32.27 7.62 9.17
CA SER A 41 -31.00 7.97 8.52
C SER A 41 -31.23 9.30 7.83
N SER A 42 -30.99 10.40 8.52
CA SER A 42 -30.94 11.71 7.89
C SER A 42 -29.75 11.74 6.94
N SER A 43 -30.03 11.57 5.65
CA SER A 43 -29.19 12.06 4.57
C SER A 43 -28.97 13.54 4.81
N SER A 44 -27.79 13.91 5.27
CA SER A 44 -27.37 15.31 5.32
C SER A 44 -27.13 15.78 3.90
N ASP A 45 -28.13 16.48 3.39
CA ASP A 45 -28.02 17.35 2.23
C ASP A 45 -26.96 18.41 2.54
N SER A 46 -25.75 18.25 1.99
CA SER A 46 -24.64 19.17 2.20
C SER A 46 -24.76 20.35 1.27
N SER A 47 -25.65 21.26 1.62
CA SER A 47 -25.60 22.63 1.10
C SER A 47 -24.44 23.37 1.80
N GLY A 48 -23.35 23.57 1.04
CA GLY A 48 -22.41 24.68 1.18
C GLY A 48 -21.92 25.06 2.58
N ASP A 49 -21.33 24.16 3.32
CA ASP A 49 -20.45 24.54 4.43
C ASP A 49 -19.01 24.60 3.91
N ASN A 50 -18.44 25.80 3.80
CA ASN A 50 -17.02 26.02 3.51
C ASN A 50 -16.15 25.68 4.74
N GLY A 51 -16.49 24.64 5.48
CA GLY A 51 -15.72 24.14 6.62
C GLY A 51 -14.29 23.76 6.23
N GLU A 52 -13.36 23.95 7.14
CA GLU A 52 -11.98 23.50 6.99
C GLU A 52 -11.94 21.96 6.97
N VAL A 53 -11.43 21.38 5.88
CA VAL A 53 -11.29 19.94 5.70
C VAL A 53 -9.81 19.57 5.79
N LYS A 54 -9.48 18.62 6.63
CA LYS A 54 -8.14 18.02 6.71
C LYS A 54 -8.20 16.59 6.22
N LEU A 55 -7.39 16.29 5.20
CA LEU A 55 -7.20 14.95 4.67
C LEU A 55 -5.80 14.46 4.99
N THR A 56 -5.69 13.18 5.25
CA THR A 56 -4.41 12.50 5.47
C THR A 56 -4.06 11.68 4.23
N MET A 57 -2.80 11.78 3.80
CA MET A 57 -2.26 11.01 2.68
C MET A 57 -1.08 10.19 3.14
N LEU A 58 -1.09 8.88 2.83
CA LEU A 58 0.01 7.97 3.11
C LEU A 58 0.58 7.40 1.81
N GLY A 59 1.92 7.39 1.69
CA GLY A 59 2.63 6.82 0.55
C GLY A 59 3.98 6.22 0.95
N TRP A 60 4.59 5.54 0.00
CA TRP A 60 5.97 5.06 0.08
C TRP A 60 6.89 5.89 -0.82
N GLU A 61 8.19 5.61 -0.83
CA GLU A 61 9.20 6.26 -1.66
C GLU A 61 9.54 7.69 -1.19
N ILE A 62 10.45 7.76 -0.24
CA ILE A 62 10.86 9.01 0.40
C ILE A 62 11.37 10.10 -0.58
N TYR A 63 11.87 9.70 -1.75
CA TYR A 63 12.32 10.65 -2.78
C TYR A 63 11.16 11.39 -3.46
N GLN A 64 9.93 10.89 -3.36
CA GLN A 64 8.74 11.53 -3.92
C GLN A 64 8.06 12.49 -2.93
N GLN A 65 8.46 12.53 -1.66
CA GLN A 65 7.81 13.35 -0.64
C GLN A 65 7.66 14.81 -1.05
N ALA A 66 8.74 15.45 -1.48
CA ALA A 66 8.70 16.87 -1.88
C ALA A 66 7.73 17.13 -3.04
N GLY A 67 7.62 16.17 -3.98
CA GLY A 67 6.66 16.24 -5.09
C GLY A 67 5.21 16.14 -4.61
N MET A 68 4.93 15.23 -3.68
CA MET A 68 3.59 15.06 -3.10
C MET A 68 3.18 16.25 -2.24
N GLU A 69 4.08 16.80 -1.45
CA GLU A 69 3.84 18.03 -0.69
C GLU A 69 3.56 19.24 -1.61
N ALA A 70 4.28 19.35 -2.74
CA ALA A 70 4.03 20.39 -3.72
C ALA A 70 2.66 20.23 -4.40
N LEU A 71 2.23 19.00 -4.70
CA LEU A 71 0.90 18.73 -5.24
C LEU A 71 -0.20 19.06 -4.22
N ALA A 72 -0.01 18.69 -2.95
CA ALA A 72 -0.93 19.05 -1.87
C ALA A 72 -1.07 20.57 -1.71
N ALA A 73 0.04 21.30 -1.77
CA ALA A 73 0.06 22.77 -1.72
C ALA A 73 -0.67 23.38 -2.94
N ALA A 74 -0.42 22.89 -4.15
CA ALA A 74 -1.08 23.35 -5.36
C ALA A 74 -2.61 23.06 -5.35
N TYR A 75 -3.02 21.96 -4.72
CA TYR A 75 -4.42 21.65 -4.51
C TYR A 75 -5.06 22.63 -3.52
N HIS A 76 -4.38 22.91 -2.40
CA HIS A 76 -4.83 23.90 -1.42
C HIS A 76 -4.98 25.29 -1.98
N GLU A 77 -4.10 25.73 -2.91
CA GLU A 77 -4.26 27.02 -3.60
C GLU A 77 -5.58 27.13 -4.36
N LYS A 78 -6.04 26.02 -4.94
CA LYS A 78 -7.33 25.97 -5.68
C LYS A 78 -8.53 25.72 -4.75
N HIS A 79 -8.30 25.06 -3.64
CA HIS A 79 -9.30 24.66 -2.65
C HIS A 79 -8.84 25.07 -1.24
N PRO A 80 -8.91 26.38 -0.89
CA PRO A 80 -8.29 26.91 0.34
C PRO A 80 -8.86 26.33 1.64
N ASN A 81 -10.04 25.74 1.58
CA ASN A 81 -10.66 25.05 2.71
C ASN A 81 -10.16 23.60 2.90
N VAL A 82 -9.37 23.08 1.97
CA VAL A 82 -8.84 21.70 2.06
C VAL A 82 -7.33 21.71 2.31
N THR A 83 -6.90 20.99 3.31
CA THR A 83 -5.49 20.74 3.60
C THR A 83 -5.21 19.26 3.55
N ILE A 84 -4.16 18.84 2.82
CA ILE A 84 -3.74 17.45 2.73
C ILE A 84 -2.42 17.30 3.48
N GLU A 85 -2.42 16.50 4.54
CA GLU A 85 -1.22 16.13 5.29
C GLU A 85 -0.56 14.92 4.64
N VAL A 86 0.62 15.11 4.05
CA VAL A 86 1.37 14.07 3.33
C VAL A 86 2.32 13.36 4.28
N GLN A 87 2.24 12.05 4.34
CA GLN A 87 3.12 11.17 5.11
C GLN A 87 3.73 10.14 4.17
N ILE A 88 5.06 10.19 4.01
CA ILE A 88 5.80 9.25 3.18
C ILE A 88 6.75 8.46 4.07
N SER A 89 6.85 7.15 3.84
CA SER A 89 7.75 6.24 4.56
C SER A 89 8.52 5.36 3.58
N THR A 90 9.36 4.49 4.09
CA THR A 90 9.98 3.43 3.29
C THR A 90 8.95 2.37 2.91
N TRP A 91 9.21 1.60 1.86
CA TRP A 91 8.34 0.52 1.39
C TRP A 91 7.91 -0.44 2.52
N SER A 92 8.87 -0.95 3.28
CA SER A 92 8.58 -1.91 4.35
C SER A 92 7.78 -1.32 5.50
N GLU A 93 8.10 -0.07 5.91
CA GLU A 93 7.36 0.63 6.97
C GLU A 93 5.95 0.99 6.54
N TYR A 94 5.77 1.35 5.27
CA TYR A 94 4.47 1.67 4.70
C TYR A 94 3.47 0.53 4.88
N TRP A 95 3.80 -0.67 4.42
CA TRP A 95 2.90 -1.81 4.49
C TRP A 95 2.62 -2.23 5.93
N THR A 96 3.63 -2.21 6.80
CA THR A 96 3.45 -2.47 8.23
C THR A 96 2.46 -1.48 8.86
N LYS A 97 2.60 -0.20 8.53
CA LYS A 97 1.74 0.87 9.04
C LYS A 97 0.33 0.77 8.48
N LEU A 98 0.19 0.61 7.15
CA LEU A 98 -1.10 0.51 6.50
C LEU A 98 -1.92 -0.68 7.01
N GLU A 99 -1.28 -1.83 7.20
CA GLU A 99 -1.93 -3.02 7.74
C GLU A 99 -2.39 -2.81 9.20
N ALA A 100 -1.59 -2.17 10.02
CA ALA A 100 -1.99 -1.82 11.39
C ALA A 100 -3.18 -0.85 11.40
N MET A 101 -3.19 0.14 10.51
CA MET A 101 -4.29 1.10 10.36
C MET A 101 -5.56 0.44 9.82
N ALA A 102 -5.44 -0.49 8.87
CA ALA A 102 -6.56 -1.29 8.37
C ALA A 102 -7.20 -2.13 9.48
N ASN A 103 -6.39 -2.82 10.27
CA ASN A 103 -6.86 -3.65 11.38
C ASN A 103 -7.53 -2.83 12.51
N SER A 104 -7.15 -1.57 12.67
CA SER A 104 -7.73 -0.65 13.66
C SER A 104 -8.86 0.23 13.12
N ASN A 105 -9.27 0.02 11.87
CA ASN A 105 -10.27 0.83 11.15
C ASN A 105 -9.94 2.33 11.16
N SER A 106 -8.67 2.64 10.93
CA SER A 106 -8.12 4.00 10.93
C SER A 106 -7.26 4.29 9.70
N LEU A 107 -7.67 3.74 8.55
CA LEU A 107 -7.01 4.03 7.27
C LEU A 107 -6.97 5.53 7.00
N PRO A 108 -5.92 6.05 6.36
CA PRO A 108 -5.90 7.45 5.93
C PRO A 108 -6.93 7.69 4.81
N ASP A 109 -7.27 8.96 4.59
CA ASP A 109 -8.25 9.34 3.57
C ASP A 109 -7.76 9.02 2.15
N ILE A 110 -6.46 9.19 1.91
CA ILE A 110 -5.79 8.91 0.64
C ILE A 110 -4.56 8.04 0.94
N PHE A 111 -4.38 6.99 0.16
CA PHE A 111 -3.17 6.17 0.28
C PHE A 111 -2.82 5.48 -1.02
N TRP A 112 -1.54 5.22 -1.19
CA TRP A 112 -1.07 4.50 -2.36
C TRP A 112 -1.36 3.01 -2.24
N MET A 113 -1.70 2.39 -3.35
CA MET A 113 -1.97 0.96 -3.42
C MET A 113 -1.13 0.33 -4.52
N HIS A 114 -0.43 -0.74 -4.18
CA HIS A 114 0.30 -1.55 -5.13
C HIS A 114 -0.58 -2.68 -5.66
N THR A 115 -0.39 -3.07 -6.92
CA THR A 115 -1.19 -4.12 -7.56
C THR A 115 -1.15 -5.46 -6.83
N ASN A 116 -0.03 -5.82 -6.22
CA ASN A 116 0.13 -7.07 -5.46
C ASN A 116 -0.79 -7.15 -4.23
N GLU A 117 -1.12 -6.01 -3.63
CA GLU A 117 -1.95 -5.93 -2.42
C GLU A 117 -3.40 -5.52 -2.71
N PHE A 118 -3.67 -4.98 -3.89
CA PHE A 118 -4.95 -4.37 -4.25
C PHE A 118 -6.14 -5.30 -3.98
N SER A 119 -6.10 -6.53 -4.49
CA SER A 119 -7.21 -7.47 -4.37
C SER A 119 -7.59 -7.76 -2.92
N LYS A 120 -6.61 -7.87 -2.03
CA LYS A 120 -6.82 -8.08 -0.59
C LYS A 120 -7.63 -6.96 0.05
N TYR A 121 -7.31 -5.70 -0.29
CA TYR A 121 -8.01 -4.54 0.27
C TYR A 121 -9.37 -4.32 -0.37
N ALA A 122 -9.51 -4.57 -1.67
CA ALA A 122 -10.79 -4.48 -2.39
C ALA A 122 -11.78 -5.52 -1.88
N GLU A 123 -11.38 -6.79 -1.80
CA GLU A 123 -12.19 -7.90 -1.30
C GLU A 123 -12.63 -7.68 0.16
N ALA A 124 -11.76 -7.10 0.98
CA ALA A 124 -12.07 -6.76 2.36
C ALA A 124 -12.99 -5.53 2.52
N GLY A 125 -13.36 -4.85 1.43
CA GLY A 125 -14.20 -3.64 1.45
C GLY A 125 -13.53 -2.44 2.10
N MET A 126 -12.20 -2.36 2.04
CA MET A 126 -11.40 -1.29 2.67
C MET A 126 -11.15 -0.12 1.73
N LEU A 127 -11.50 -0.24 0.45
CA LEU A 127 -11.34 0.78 -0.57
C LEU A 127 -12.69 1.39 -0.93
N ALA A 128 -12.69 2.69 -1.20
CA ALA A 128 -13.88 3.38 -1.70
C ALA A 128 -14.11 3.04 -3.18
N ASP A 129 -15.36 2.77 -3.53
CA ASP A 129 -15.78 2.62 -4.92
C ASP A 129 -15.74 4.01 -5.60
N LEU A 130 -14.91 4.16 -6.62
CA LEU A 130 -14.71 5.40 -7.37
C LEU A 130 -15.45 5.43 -8.71
N THR A 131 -16.20 4.38 -9.04
CA THR A 131 -16.83 4.21 -10.36
C THR A 131 -17.73 5.37 -10.72
N ASP A 132 -18.61 5.78 -9.82
CA ASP A 132 -19.56 6.88 -10.06
C ASP A 132 -18.86 8.23 -10.17
N LEU A 133 -17.78 8.45 -9.41
CA LEU A 133 -16.99 9.69 -9.48
C LEU A 133 -16.36 9.89 -10.87
N TYR A 134 -15.92 8.80 -11.50
CA TYR A 134 -15.40 8.85 -12.87
C TYR A 134 -16.51 9.09 -13.91
N ALA A 135 -17.67 8.50 -13.70
CA ALA A 135 -18.81 8.65 -14.62
C ALA A 135 -19.40 10.07 -14.61
N ASP A 136 -19.34 10.77 -13.47
CA ASP A 136 -19.88 12.14 -13.33
C ASP A 136 -18.97 13.19 -13.96
N GLU A 137 -17.65 13.03 -13.89
CA GLU A 137 -16.70 14.01 -14.43
C GLU A 137 -16.50 13.83 -15.95
N ASP A 138 -16.10 12.65 -16.37
CA ASP A 138 -15.95 12.21 -17.75
C ASP A 138 -16.03 10.68 -17.77
N PRO A 139 -17.11 10.08 -18.27
CA PRO A 139 -17.29 8.64 -18.26
C PRO A 139 -16.14 7.86 -18.93
N ASP A 140 -15.46 8.51 -19.88
CA ASP A 140 -14.36 7.91 -20.63
C ASP A 140 -12.97 8.35 -20.11
N TYR A 141 -12.91 9.23 -19.09
CA TYR A 141 -11.64 9.80 -18.61
C TYR A 141 -10.61 8.74 -18.28
N TYR A 142 -11.02 7.73 -17.52
CA TYR A 142 -10.13 6.66 -17.07
C TYR A 142 -9.61 5.82 -18.26
N HIS A 143 -10.48 5.45 -19.17
CA HIS A 143 -10.15 4.68 -20.35
C HIS A 143 -9.35 5.47 -21.39
N ASN A 144 -9.60 6.76 -21.51
CA ASN A 144 -8.91 7.62 -22.48
C ASN A 144 -7.51 8.04 -22.01
N ASN A 145 -7.27 8.10 -20.71
CA ASN A 145 -6.02 8.62 -20.15
C ASN A 145 -5.05 7.52 -19.69
N PHE A 146 -5.54 6.28 -19.51
CA PHE A 146 -4.73 5.17 -19.05
C PHE A 146 -4.84 3.96 -19.97
N PRO A 147 -3.75 3.19 -20.18
CA PRO A 147 -3.79 1.95 -20.95
C PRO A 147 -4.78 0.94 -20.33
N ALA A 148 -5.63 0.32 -21.16
CA ALA A 148 -6.71 -0.54 -20.71
C ALA A 148 -6.24 -1.72 -19.83
N ASN A 149 -5.11 -2.33 -20.18
CA ASN A 149 -4.51 -3.43 -19.42
C ASN A 149 -4.02 -3.00 -18.02
N LEU A 150 -3.81 -1.70 -17.81
CA LEU A 150 -3.41 -1.17 -16.50
C LEU A 150 -4.62 -0.74 -15.67
N VAL A 151 -5.71 -0.33 -16.32
CA VAL A 151 -6.98 -0.01 -15.65
C VAL A 151 -7.54 -1.22 -14.91
N GLU A 152 -7.45 -2.40 -15.52
CA GLU A 152 -7.93 -3.66 -14.95
C GLU A 152 -7.25 -3.99 -13.62
N ASN A 153 -6.01 -3.54 -13.39
CA ASN A 153 -5.26 -3.81 -12.16
C ASN A 153 -5.90 -3.18 -10.90
N PHE A 154 -6.74 -2.17 -11.06
CA PHE A 154 -7.44 -1.49 -9.95
C PHE A 154 -8.97 -1.61 -10.07
N THR A 155 -9.41 -2.63 -10.80
CA THR A 155 -10.83 -2.99 -10.96
C THR A 155 -11.10 -4.30 -10.23
N TYR A 156 -12.14 -4.35 -9.42
CA TYR A 156 -12.61 -5.53 -8.71
C TYR A 156 -14.13 -5.60 -8.81
N GLU A 157 -14.69 -6.75 -9.24
CA GLU A 157 -16.14 -6.94 -9.47
C GLU A 157 -16.78 -5.80 -10.29
N ASP A 158 -16.16 -5.46 -11.42
CA ASP A 158 -16.58 -4.39 -12.35
C ASP A 158 -16.60 -2.96 -11.76
N LYS A 159 -15.94 -2.75 -10.62
CA LYS A 159 -15.85 -1.46 -9.95
C LYS A 159 -14.40 -0.96 -9.89
N ILE A 160 -14.23 0.34 -10.03
CA ILE A 160 -12.93 1.01 -9.98
C ILE A 160 -12.67 1.50 -8.56
N TYR A 161 -11.53 1.11 -7.99
CA TYR A 161 -11.15 1.46 -6.61
C TYR A 161 -9.86 2.29 -6.52
N GLY A 162 -9.20 2.55 -7.63
CA GLY A 162 -7.95 3.30 -7.63
C GLY A 162 -7.73 4.10 -8.90
N VAL A 163 -6.99 5.20 -8.74
CA VAL A 163 -6.46 6.00 -9.85
C VAL A 163 -5.01 5.63 -10.04
N MET A 164 -4.64 5.29 -11.26
CA MET A 164 -3.26 5.00 -11.59
C MET A 164 -2.39 6.26 -11.41
N LYS A 165 -1.32 6.14 -10.64
CA LYS A 165 -0.36 7.20 -10.41
C LYS A 165 0.84 7.09 -11.34
N ASP A 166 1.39 5.91 -11.43
CA ASP A 166 2.58 5.57 -12.23
C ASP A 166 2.55 4.11 -12.67
N VAL A 167 3.52 3.74 -13.47
CA VAL A 167 3.75 2.38 -13.93
C VAL A 167 5.25 2.11 -13.94
N ASP A 168 5.62 0.96 -13.40
CA ASP A 168 6.99 0.46 -13.42
C ASP A 168 7.18 -0.56 -14.55
N THR A 169 8.40 -0.63 -15.05
CA THR A 169 8.81 -1.64 -16.02
C THR A 169 10.09 -2.31 -15.53
N ILE A 170 10.20 -3.60 -15.79
CA ILE A 170 11.43 -4.34 -15.52
C ILE A 170 12.36 -4.18 -16.70
N GLY A 171 13.62 -3.85 -16.44
CA GLY A 171 14.65 -3.71 -17.45
C GLY A 171 15.98 -4.27 -16.98
N LEU A 172 16.73 -4.83 -17.90
CA LEU A 172 18.10 -5.27 -17.66
C LEU A 172 19.05 -4.07 -17.69
N VAL A 173 19.62 -3.74 -16.53
CA VAL A 173 20.68 -2.73 -16.40
C VAL A 173 22.03 -3.45 -16.39
N TYR A 174 22.96 -3.01 -17.25
CA TYR A 174 24.27 -3.64 -17.36
C TYR A 174 25.42 -2.63 -17.31
N ASN A 175 26.57 -3.08 -16.83
CA ASN A 175 27.79 -2.29 -16.79
C ASN A 175 28.62 -2.51 -18.07
N LYS A 176 28.72 -1.51 -18.92
CA LYS A 176 29.43 -1.56 -20.20
C LYS A 176 30.90 -1.91 -20.04
N ASP A 177 31.58 -1.37 -19.03
CA ASP A 177 33.01 -1.61 -18.82
C ASP A 177 33.30 -3.09 -18.53
N ILE A 178 32.39 -3.77 -17.82
CA ILE A 178 32.50 -5.20 -17.52
C ILE A 178 32.28 -6.04 -18.79
N PHE A 179 31.33 -5.67 -19.62
CA PHE A 179 31.07 -6.33 -20.91
C PHE A 179 32.25 -6.17 -21.86
N ASP A 180 32.82 -4.96 -21.96
CA ASP A 180 33.98 -4.67 -22.78
C ASP A 180 35.22 -5.44 -22.29
N GLU A 181 35.48 -5.48 -20.98
CA GLU A 181 36.59 -6.24 -20.37
C GLU A 181 36.47 -7.74 -20.66
N ALA A 182 35.24 -8.28 -20.62
CA ALA A 182 34.96 -9.68 -20.92
C ALA A 182 34.93 -9.98 -22.43
N GLY A 183 34.81 -8.96 -23.27
CA GLY A 183 34.62 -9.11 -24.72
C GLY A 183 33.28 -9.78 -25.06
N VAL A 184 32.24 -9.48 -24.28
CA VAL A 184 30.86 -9.93 -24.46
C VAL A 184 30.06 -8.83 -25.16
N SER A 185 29.23 -9.18 -26.13
CA SER A 185 28.34 -8.21 -26.80
C SER A 185 27.32 -7.66 -25.82
N TYR A 186 26.96 -6.40 -25.98
CA TYR A 186 25.89 -5.80 -25.15
C TYR A 186 24.55 -6.47 -25.42
N PRO A 187 23.67 -6.58 -24.40
CA PRO A 187 22.32 -7.09 -24.59
C PRO A 187 21.51 -6.22 -25.56
N ASP A 188 20.71 -6.86 -26.36
CA ASP A 188 19.75 -6.25 -27.28
C ASP A 188 18.38 -6.93 -27.20
N ASP A 189 17.44 -6.52 -28.04
CA ASP A 189 16.04 -6.99 -28.01
C ASP A 189 15.89 -8.48 -28.43
N THR A 190 16.96 -9.13 -28.84
CA THR A 190 16.94 -10.56 -29.24
C THR A 190 17.41 -11.48 -28.11
N TRP A 191 17.93 -10.91 -27.02
CA TRP A 191 18.44 -11.70 -25.90
C TRP A 191 17.38 -12.57 -25.25
N THR A 192 17.76 -13.79 -25.01
CA THR A 192 17.00 -14.78 -24.24
C THR A 192 17.62 -14.99 -22.85
N TRP A 193 16.97 -15.78 -22.01
CA TRP A 193 17.55 -16.21 -20.75
C TRP A 193 18.84 -17.02 -20.91
N ASP A 194 18.93 -17.82 -21.97
CA ASP A 194 20.15 -18.57 -22.27
C ASP A 194 21.31 -17.65 -22.63
N ASP A 195 21.07 -16.58 -23.40
CA ASP A 195 22.08 -15.57 -23.71
C ASP A 195 22.57 -14.84 -22.44
N LEU A 196 21.66 -14.55 -21.51
CA LEU A 196 22.02 -13.94 -20.23
C LEU A 196 22.90 -14.85 -19.38
N VAL A 197 22.59 -16.15 -19.33
CA VAL A 197 23.39 -17.14 -18.62
C VAL A 197 24.77 -17.28 -19.24
N GLU A 198 24.86 -17.46 -20.57
CA GLU A 198 26.14 -17.59 -21.29
C GLU A 198 27.02 -16.34 -21.12
N ALA A 199 26.41 -15.15 -21.22
CA ALA A 199 27.12 -13.89 -20.98
C ALA A 199 27.64 -13.78 -19.54
N SER A 200 26.81 -14.18 -18.57
CA SER A 200 27.17 -14.15 -17.15
C SER A 200 28.31 -15.09 -16.79
N GLU A 201 28.30 -16.32 -17.34
CA GLU A 201 29.38 -17.28 -17.20
C GLU A 201 30.67 -16.76 -17.84
N THR A 202 30.59 -16.23 -19.06
CA THR A 202 31.74 -15.67 -19.78
C THR A 202 32.36 -14.49 -19.03
N ILE A 203 31.54 -13.57 -18.49
CA ILE A 203 31.99 -12.45 -17.67
C ILE A 203 32.75 -12.97 -16.46
N HIS A 204 32.18 -13.95 -15.76
CA HIS A 204 32.82 -14.51 -14.57
C HIS A 204 34.15 -15.20 -14.90
N GLU A 205 34.20 -16.01 -15.92
CA GLU A 205 35.41 -16.73 -16.33
C GLU A 205 36.55 -15.77 -16.72
N LYS A 206 36.25 -14.70 -17.45
CA LYS A 206 37.28 -13.80 -17.97
C LYS A 206 37.70 -12.71 -17.00
N THR A 207 36.80 -12.26 -16.14
CA THR A 207 37.06 -11.08 -15.28
C THR A 207 37.06 -11.41 -13.77
N GLY A 208 36.57 -12.59 -13.37
CA GLY A 208 36.33 -12.95 -11.97
C GLY A 208 35.20 -12.17 -11.27
N LYS A 209 34.47 -11.34 -12.02
CA LYS A 209 33.32 -10.57 -11.51
C LYS A 209 32.04 -11.41 -11.62
N TYR A 210 31.01 -11.03 -10.86
CA TYR A 210 29.71 -11.65 -11.05
C TYR A 210 29.07 -11.14 -12.34
N GLY A 211 28.53 -12.06 -13.14
CA GLY A 211 27.90 -11.75 -14.41
C GLY A 211 26.46 -11.24 -14.26
N MET A 212 25.80 -11.62 -13.17
CA MET A 212 24.44 -11.19 -12.84
C MET A 212 24.30 -10.98 -11.34
N MET A 213 23.48 -10.00 -10.97
CA MET A 213 22.95 -9.82 -9.63
C MET A 213 21.43 -9.93 -9.72
N ALA A 214 20.85 -10.80 -8.93
CA ALA A 214 19.40 -10.94 -8.79
C ALA A 214 18.95 -10.33 -7.47
N ASP A 215 17.84 -9.62 -7.50
CA ASP A 215 17.14 -9.19 -6.28
C ASP A 215 16.32 -10.36 -5.72
N GLU A 216 16.22 -10.46 -4.41
CA GLU A 216 15.40 -11.49 -3.74
C GLU A 216 13.92 -11.10 -3.63
N ASN A 217 13.56 -9.87 -4.00
CA ASN A 217 12.18 -9.45 -3.96
C ASN A 217 11.33 -10.14 -5.04
N GLU A 218 10.02 -10.10 -4.84
CA GLU A 218 9.07 -10.77 -5.72
C GLU A 218 9.02 -10.12 -7.09
N GLN A 219 8.93 -8.80 -7.14
CA GLN A 219 8.62 -8.06 -8.35
C GLN A 219 9.80 -7.98 -9.32
N GLU A 220 10.97 -7.55 -8.88
CA GLU A 220 12.15 -7.39 -9.73
C GLU A 220 12.99 -8.66 -9.81
N GLY A 221 12.82 -9.58 -8.86
CA GLY A 221 13.62 -10.79 -8.72
C GLY A 221 12.98 -12.03 -9.30
N TRP A 222 12.50 -12.91 -8.43
CA TRP A 222 12.13 -14.27 -8.81
C TRP A 222 10.86 -14.39 -9.64
N ALA A 223 9.85 -13.53 -9.44
CA ALA A 223 8.59 -13.66 -10.16
C ALA A 223 8.77 -13.49 -11.67
N ASN A 224 9.53 -12.47 -12.11
CA ASN A 224 9.82 -12.27 -13.54
C ASN A 224 10.58 -13.44 -14.14
N THR A 225 11.53 -14.01 -13.41
CA THR A 225 12.28 -15.19 -13.88
C THR A 225 11.36 -16.39 -14.08
N ILE A 226 10.44 -16.66 -13.14
CA ILE A 226 9.50 -17.77 -13.23
C ILE A 226 8.47 -17.58 -14.35
N TYR A 227 7.95 -16.36 -14.52
CA TYR A 227 6.91 -16.10 -15.54
C TYR A 227 7.45 -16.08 -16.96
N GLN A 228 8.73 -15.84 -17.16
CA GLN A 228 9.35 -15.71 -18.48
C GLN A 228 10.19 -16.94 -18.89
N ALA A 229 10.51 -17.80 -17.95
CA ALA A 229 11.23 -19.05 -18.20
C ALA A 229 10.28 -20.18 -18.59
#